data_2b75f39918cd97576e9ba0846c685788
#
_entry.id   2b75f39918cd97576e9ba0846c685788
#
_cell.length_a   1.000
_cell.length_b   1.000
_cell.length_c   1.000
_cell.angle_alpha   90.00
_cell.angle_beta   90.00
_cell.angle_gamma   90.00
#
_symmetry.space_group_name_H-M   'P 1'
#
loop_
_entity.id
_entity.type
_entity.pdbx_description
1 polymer ?
#
loop_
_entity_poly.entity_id
_entity_poly.type
_entity_poly.pdbx_seq_one_letter_code
_entity_poly.pdbx_strand_id
1 'polypeptide(L)'
;MKKEQQIDLYYQMVLIRRLEERGAELYQQGKIGGFMHLYIGQEAVSTGLIAAREPRDRVITAYRDHGVALNCGISANEVMAELLGKATGMSKGKGGSMHMADTSKNMWGGHAIVGGHLPIASGFAIGDQYAGNDNITICMFGDGATNIGYFHEALNIAKTWNLRVLWVCENNQYGMGTTVERASAVTEIRQKAEGYGMKNGQVDGMDVMKVYEAAKEALEFVRKESQPYLLEIDTYRFRGHSMGDPERYRKAEEVKQWQENDPIGIFNKQLLDKKIATRKALDEIEARVEEEVAKAVEFAEASPEPAMEELYTDIYACLLYTSPSPRDRTRSRMPSSA
;
A
#
# COMPACT_ATOMS: atom_id res chain seq x y z
N MET A 1 -14.45 8.41 16.45
CA MET A 1 -14.75 8.68 15.01
C MET A 1 -16.22 9.06 14.86
N LYS A 2 -16.54 10.07 14.01
CA LYS A 2 -17.93 10.50 13.73
C LYS A 2 -18.66 9.47 12.86
N LYS A 3 -20.00 9.54 12.86
CA LYS A 3 -20.85 8.62 12.08
C LYS A 3 -20.57 8.66 10.58
N GLU A 4 -20.43 9.86 10.03
CA GLU A 4 -20.15 10.09 8.61
C GLU A 4 -18.81 9.47 8.19
N GLN A 5 -17.80 9.58 9.04
CA GLN A 5 -16.49 8.98 8.79
C GLN A 5 -16.55 7.44 8.79
N GLN A 6 -17.36 6.84 9.67
CA GLN A 6 -17.53 5.38 9.67
C GLN A 6 -18.26 4.91 8.41
N ILE A 7 -19.23 5.67 7.92
CA ILE A 7 -19.92 5.39 6.66
C ILE A 7 -18.95 5.49 5.48
N ASP A 8 -18.05 6.48 5.51
CA ASP A 8 -17.00 6.64 4.50
C ASP A 8 -16.01 5.45 4.50
N LEU A 9 -15.60 4.93 5.67
CA LEU A 9 -14.78 3.71 5.74
C LEU A 9 -15.46 2.53 5.03
N TYR A 10 -16.78 2.37 5.22
CA TYR A 10 -17.52 1.32 4.55
C TYR A 10 -17.51 1.49 3.03
N TYR A 11 -17.81 2.71 2.56
CA TYR A 11 -17.72 3.06 1.15
C TYR A 11 -16.34 2.74 0.57
N GLN A 12 -15.26 3.14 1.23
CA GLN A 12 -13.89 2.91 0.78
C GLN A 12 -13.56 1.41 0.65
N MET A 13 -13.94 0.59 1.63
CA MET A 13 -13.70 -0.85 1.57
C MET A 13 -14.51 -1.50 0.43
N VAL A 14 -15.75 -1.11 0.23
CA VAL A 14 -16.59 -1.61 -0.86
C VAL A 14 -16.03 -1.19 -2.21
N LEU A 15 -15.58 0.07 -2.34
CA LEU A 15 -14.95 0.59 -3.56
C LEU A 15 -13.69 -0.21 -3.93
N ILE A 16 -12.81 -0.46 -2.98
CA ILE A 16 -11.62 -1.30 -3.19
C ILE A 16 -12.04 -2.68 -3.71
N ARG A 17 -12.94 -3.36 -3.02
CA ARG A 17 -13.39 -4.71 -3.39
C ARG A 17 -13.94 -4.75 -4.81
N ARG A 18 -14.85 -3.85 -5.16
CA ARG A 18 -15.51 -3.85 -6.47
C ARG A 18 -14.58 -3.45 -7.60
N LEU A 19 -13.69 -2.49 -7.37
CA LEU A 19 -12.67 -2.11 -8.35
C LEU A 19 -11.71 -3.28 -8.63
N GLU A 20 -11.27 -3.99 -7.60
CA GLU A 20 -10.39 -5.15 -7.72
C GLU A 20 -11.08 -6.33 -8.42
N GLU A 21 -12.34 -6.61 -8.11
CA GLU A 21 -13.13 -7.65 -8.79
C GLU A 21 -13.27 -7.32 -10.27
N ARG A 22 -13.59 -6.07 -10.59
CA ARG A 22 -13.71 -5.61 -11.98
C ARG A 22 -12.36 -5.63 -12.71
N GLY A 23 -11.29 -5.21 -12.04
CA GLY A 23 -9.93 -5.31 -12.55
C GLY A 23 -9.54 -6.76 -12.88
N ALA A 24 -9.90 -7.71 -12.00
CA ALA A 24 -9.65 -9.13 -12.24
C ALA A 24 -10.37 -9.64 -13.50
N GLU A 25 -11.62 -9.22 -13.75
CA GLU A 25 -12.35 -9.56 -14.97
C GLU A 25 -11.66 -9.00 -16.23
N LEU A 26 -11.23 -7.73 -16.19
CA LEU A 26 -10.53 -7.08 -17.29
C LEU A 26 -9.16 -7.73 -17.55
N TYR A 27 -8.46 -8.17 -16.50
CA TYR A 27 -7.24 -8.96 -16.63
C TYR A 27 -7.47 -10.27 -17.36
N GLN A 28 -8.52 -11.01 -17.01
CA GLN A 28 -8.91 -12.26 -17.70
C GLN A 28 -9.28 -12.03 -19.17
N GLN A 29 -9.81 -10.85 -19.50
CA GLN A 29 -10.07 -10.43 -20.88
C GLN A 29 -8.81 -10.01 -21.65
N GLY A 30 -7.64 -9.99 -21.00
CA GLY A 30 -6.37 -9.57 -21.61
C GLY A 30 -6.24 -8.05 -21.79
N LYS A 31 -7.08 -7.25 -21.14
CA LYS A 31 -7.02 -5.77 -21.20
C LYS A 31 -6.02 -5.16 -20.26
N ILE A 32 -5.63 -5.89 -19.20
CA ILE A 32 -4.61 -5.48 -18.23
C ILE A 32 -3.38 -6.38 -18.45
N GLY A 33 -2.23 -5.75 -18.70
CA GLY A 33 -0.97 -6.44 -18.93
C GLY A 33 -0.12 -6.58 -17.65
N GLY A 34 0.92 -7.43 -17.72
CA GLY A 34 1.87 -7.59 -16.64
C GLY A 34 1.35 -8.40 -15.46
N PHE A 35 1.90 -8.16 -14.27
CA PHE A 35 1.47 -8.80 -13.02
C PHE A 35 0.47 -7.91 -12.30
N MET A 36 -0.69 -8.44 -11.98
CA MET A 36 -1.72 -7.76 -11.20
C MET A 36 -1.89 -8.42 -9.84
N HIS A 37 -1.83 -7.63 -8.77
CA HIS A 37 -1.87 -8.08 -7.38
C HIS A 37 -3.10 -7.51 -6.69
N LEU A 38 -4.15 -8.32 -6.54
CA LEU A 38 -5.42 -7.89 -5.94
C LEU A 38 -5.30 -7.66 -4.43
N TYR A 39 -5.94 -6.60 -3.94
CA TYR A 39 -5.97 -6.24 -2.50
C TYR A 39 -7.11 -6.95 -1.74
N ILE A 40 -7.88 -7.81 -2.40
CA ILE A 40 -9.09 -8.46 -1.87
C ILE A 40 -8.78 -9.27 -0.59
N GLY A 41 -9.52 -8.96 0.47
CA GLY A 41 -9.38 -9.53 1.83
C GLY A 41 -8.63 -8.61 2.80
N GLN A 42 -7.93 -7.59 2.31
CA GLN A 42 -7.10 -6.68 3.11
C GLN A 42 -7.66 -5.25 3.17
N GLU A 43 -8.89 -5.03 2.71
CA GLU A 43 -9.49 -3.70 2.55
C GLU A 43 -9.51 -2.89 3.86
N ALA A 44 -9.72 -3.57 5.00
CA ALA A 44 -9.74 -2.92 6.30
C ALA A 44 -8.37 -2.36 6.72
N VAL A 45 -7.28 -2.97 6.23
CA VAL A 45 -5.91 -2.56 6.58
C VAL A 45 -5.62 -1.16 6.06
N SER A 46 -5.64 -0.98 4.74
CA SER A 46 -5.36 0.35 4.15
C SER A 46 -6.40 1.38 4.54
N THR A 47 -7.69 0.99 4.60
CA THR A 47 -8.78 1.92 4.93
C THR A 47 -8.65 2.44 6.37
N GLY A 48 -8.41 1.57 7.35
CA GLY A 48 -8.24 2.00 8.74
C GLY A 48 -6.97 2.81 8.95
N LEU A 49 -5.87 2.37 8.37
CA LEU A 49 -4.56 3.02 8.48
C LEU A 49 -4.58 4.45 7.87
N ILE A 50 -5.03 4.57 6.63
CA ILE A 50 -5.01 5.85 5.91
C ILE A 50 -6.01 6.85 6.52
N ALA A 51 -7.15 6.37 7.04
CA ALA A 51 -8.11 7.23 7.76
C ALA A 51 -7.55 7.82 9.06
N ALA A 52 -6.52 7.21 9.65
CA ALA A 52 -5.87 7.67 10.87
C ALA A 52 -4.75 8.69 10.62
N ARG A 53 -4.20 8.77 9.38
CA ARG A 53 -3.09 9.67 9.04
C ARG A 53 -3.51 11.13 8.96
N GLU A 54 -2.56 12.03 9.11
CA GLU A 54 -2.72 13.41 8.68
C GLU A 54 -2.44 13.53 7.17
N PRO A 55 -3.13 14.43 6.43
CA PRO A 55 -2.93 14.57 4.98
C PRO A 55 -1.49 14.86 4.54
N ARG A 56 -0.68 15.44 5.42
CA ARG A 56 0.75 15.75 5.18
C ARG A 56 1.67 14.53 5.33
N ASP A 57 1.22 13.47 6.00
CA ASP A 57 2.02 12.27 6.19
C ASP A 57 2.21 11.52 4.87
N ARG A 58 3.42 11.06 4.62
CA ARG A 58 3.78 10.34 3.39
C ARG A 58 3.42 8.88 3.50
N VAL A 59 2.94 8.32 2.41
CA VAL A 59 2.65 6.88 2.29
C VAL A 59 3.51 6.30 1.18
N ILE A 60 4.22 5.23 1.49
CA ILE A 60 4.96 4.42 0.53
C ILE A 60 4.63 2.95 0.79
N THR A 61 4.41 2.17 -0.25
CA THR A 61 3.91 0.80 -0.12
C THR A 61 4.57 -0.17 -1.09
N ALA A 62 4.31 -1.46 -0.91
CA ALA A 62 4.70 -2.48 -1.86
C ALA A 62 3.73 -2.50 -3.07
N TYR A 63 3.91 -3.44 -3.95
CA TYR A 63 3.21 -3.62 -5.24
C TYR A 63 1.71 -3.97 -5.15
N ARG A 64 1.16 -4.15 -3.97
CA ARG A 64 -0.29 -4.36 -3.74
C ARG A 64 -0.90 -3.05 -3.27
N ASP A 65 -0.92 -2.08 -4.16
CA ASP A 65 -1.08 -0.66 -3.85
C ASP A 65 -2.43 -0.05 -4.25
N HIS A 66 -3.31 -0.79 -4.95
CA HIS A 66 -4.58 -0.26 -5.46
C HIS A 66 -5.49 0.27 -4.34
N GLY A 67 -5.67 -0.52 -3.27
CA GLY A 67 -6.46 -0.09 -2.11
C GLY A 67 -5.85 1.12 -1.40
N VAL A 68 -4.52 1.16 -1.30
CA VAL A 68 -3.79 2.31 -0.72
C VAL A 68 -3.97 3.55 -1.58
N ALA A 69 -3.91 3.41 -2.92
CA ALA A 69 -4.12 4.51 -3.86
C ALA A 69 -5.51 5.14 -3.71
N LEU A 70 -6.55 4.32 -3.70
CA LEU A 70 -7.93 4.78 -3.48
C LEU A 70 -8.09 5.49 -2.13
N ASN A 71 -7.59 4.91 -1.05
CA ASN A 71 -7.67 5.49 0.28
C ASN A 71 -6.86 6.80 0.41
N CYS A 72 -5.78 6.97 -0.36
CA CYS A 72 -5.05 8.24 -0.44
C CYS A 72 -5.81 9.32 -1.23
N GLY A 73 -6.93 8.99 -1.86
CA GLY A 73 -7.79 9.92 -2.58
C GLY A 73 -7.46 10.02 -4.08
N ILE A 74 -6.80 9.01 -4.65
CA ILE A 74 -6.69 8.83 -6.10
C ILE A 74 -8.03 8.27 -6.58
N SER A 75 -8.58 8.81 -7.65
CA SER A 75 -9.91 8.42 -8.12
C SER A 75 -9.93 7.02 -8.75
N ALA A 76 -11.09 6.35 -8.69
CA ALA A 76 -11.30 5.08 -9.36
C ALA A 76 -11.01 5.16 -10.87
N ASN A 77 -11.28 6.31 -11.50
CA ASN A 77 -10.98 6.58 -12.90
C ASN A 77 -9.47 6.48 -13.18
N GLU A 78 -8.65 7.18 -12.37
CA GLU A 78 -7.19 7.20 -12.53
C GLU A 78 -6.57 5.84 -12.24
N VAL A 79 -7.05 5.12 -11.20
CA VAL A 79 -6.60 3.77 -10.88
C VAL A 79 -6.92 2.80 -12.02
N MET A 80 -8.15 2.81 -12.52
CA MET A 80 -8.55 1.92 -13.62
C MET A 80 -7.80 2.26 -14.92
N ALA A 81 -7.62 3.55 -15.22
CA ALA A 81 -6.85 3.98 -16.38
C ALA A 81 -5.38 3.54 -16.29
N GLU A 82 -4.77 3.61 -15.10
CA GLU A 82 -3.41 3.12 -14.90
C GLU A 82 -3.29 1.60 -15.09
N LEU A 83 -4.26 0.82 -14.58
CA LEU A 83 -4.33 -0.62 -14.79
C LEU A 83 -4.43 -0.99 -16.27
N LEU A 84 -5.16 -0.21 -17.07
CA LEU A 84 -5.29 -0.40 -18.51
C LEU A 84 -4.12 0.22 -19.30
N GLY A 85 -3.12 0.80 -18.65
CA GLY A 85 -1.96 1.42 -19.30
C GLY A 85 -2.26 2.71 -20.05
N LYS A 86 -3.28 3.48 -19.64
CA LYS A 86 -3.75 4.69 -20.32
C LYS A 86 -3.05 5.96 -19.81
N ALA A 87 -2.88 6.93 -20.70
CA ALA A 87 -2.22 8.22 -20.41
C ALA A 87 -2.89 9.01 -19.27
N THR A 88 -4.17 8.76 -19.00
CA THR A 88 -4.96 9.41 -17.93
C THR A 88 -4.82 8.74 -16.57
N GLY A 89 -4.05 7.65 -16.46
CA GLY A 89 -3.68 7.05 -15.20
C GLY A 89 -2.77 7.95 -14.37
N MET A 90 -2.74 7.79 -13.03
CA MET A 90 -1.96 8.65 -12.14
C MET A 90 -0.45 8.59 -12.40
N SER A 91 0.07 7.48 -12.93
CA SER A 91 1.45 7.32 -13.39
C SER A 91 1.56 7.36 -14.92
N LYS A 92 0.59 8.00 -15.60
CA LYS A 92 0.52 8.17 -17.06
C LYS A 92 0.51 6.85 -17.84
N GLY A 93 -0.01 5.78 -17.25
CA GLY A 93 -0.03 4.43 -17.81
C GLY A 93 1.32 3.72 -17.83
N LYS A 94 2.35 4.26 -17.18
CA LYS A 94 3.71 3.70 -17.11
C LYS A 94 3.93 2.77 -15.93
N GLY A 95 3.16 2.93 -14.87
CA GLY A 95 3.31 2.19 -13.61
C GLY A 95 2.58 0.86 -13.60
N GLY A 96 1.41 0.80 -14.20
CA GLY A 96 0.53 -0.36 -14.15
C GLY A 96 0.11 -0.69 -12.72
N SER A 97 -0.18 -1.98 -12.45
CA SER A 97 -0.66 -2.47 -11.17
C SER A 97 0.30 -2.30 -9.98
N MET A 98 1.60 -2.11 -10.20
CA MET A 98 2.61 -2.24 -9.14
C MET A 98 3.35 -0.93 -8.80
N HIS A 99 3.07 0.14 -9.52
CA HIS A 99 3.83 1.39 -9.40
C HIS A 99 2.92 2.61 -9.45
N MET A 100 1.81 2.56 -8.73
CA MET A 100 0.89 3.69 -8.60
C MET A 100 1.47 4.74 -7.67
N ALA A 101 1.56 5.99 -8.13
CA ALA A 101 2.11 7.09 -7.35
C ALA A 101 1.42 8.42 -7.69
N ASP A 102 1.08 9.18 -6.65
CA ASP A 102 0.64 10.58 -6.76
C ASP A 102 1.14 11.38 -5.55
N THR A 103 2.20 12.13 -5.77
CA THR A 103 2.84 12.93 -4.72
C THR A 103 1.95 14.08 -4.24
N SER A 104 0.97 14.53 -5.04
CA SER A 104 -0.01 15.54 -4.62
C SER A 104 -0.95 15.03 -3.52
N LYS A 105 -1.11 13.72 -3.43
CA LYS A 105 -1.86 13.00 -2.39
C LYS A 105 -0.96 12.44 -1.27
N ASN A 106 0.33 12.78 -1.29
CA ASN A 106 1.33 12.18 -0.42
C ASN A 106 1.42 10.64 -0.52
N MET A 107 1.06 10.06 -1.66
CA MET A 107 1.32 8.68 -2.02
C MET A 107 2.58 8.60 -2.89
N TRP A 108 3.65 8.08 -2.31
CA TRP A 108 4.99 8.06 -2.91
C TRP A 108 5.33 6.74 -3.62
N GLY A 109 4.32 5.98 -3.92
CA GLY A 109 4.34 4.88 -4.85
C GLY A 109 4.28 3.49 -4.27
N GLY A 110 3.82 2.59 -5.14
CA GLY A 110 3.98 1.16 -5.02
C GLY A 110 5.33 0.71 -5.58
N HIS A 111 5.92 -0.31 -4.97
CA HIS A 111 7.23 -0.82 -5.35
C HIS A 111 7.18 -2.33 -5.58
N ALA A 112 7.57 -2.78 -6.79
CA ALA A 112 7.59 -4.20 -7.15
C ALA A 112 8.72 -4.96 -6.46
N ILE A 113 9.86 -4.32 -6.20
CA ILE A 113 11.00 -4.96 -5.52
C ILE A 113 10.66 -5.11 -4.04
N VAL A 114 10.53 -6.36 -3.60
CA VAL A 114 10.17 -6.68 -2.20
C VAL A 114 11.17 -6.02 -1.25
N GLY A 115 10.64 -5.16 -0.37
CA GLY A 115 11.42 -4.42 0.64
C GLY A 115 12.32 -3.31 0.10
N GLY A 116 12.44 -3.10 -1.21
CA GLY A 116 13.28 -2.04 -1.79
C GLY A 116 12.85 -0.63 -1.38
N HIS A 117 11.60 -0.45 -1.01
CA HIS A 117 11.03 0.82 -0.55
C HIS A 117 11.30 1.14 0.93
N LEU A 118 11.72 0.16 1.74
CA LEU A 118 12.00 0.40 3.17
C LEU A 118 13.13 1.43 3.38
N PRO A 119 14.32 1.31 2.76
CA PRO A 119 15.34 2.33 2.89
C PRO A 119 14.92 3.69 2.29
N ILE A 120 14.05 3.69 1.26
CA ILE A 120 13.49 4.93 0.71
C ILE A 120 12.62 5.63 1.76
N ALA A 121 11.80 4.88 2.49
CA ALA A 121 11.00 5.42 3.60
C ALA A 121 11.89 6.08 4.68
N SER A 122 13.01 5.45 5.04
CA SER A 122 14.00 6.07 5.92
C SER A 122 14.56 7.36 5.31
N GLY A 123 14.82 7.37 4.01
CA GLY A 123 15.30 8.56 3.28
C GLY A 123 14.31 9.73 3.34
N PHE A 124 13.00 9.48 3.18
CA PHE A 124 11.98 10.52 3.34
C PHE A 124 11.96 11.09 4.76
N ALA A 125 12.02 10.23 5.78
CA ALA A 125 12.03 10.67 7.16
C ALA A 125 13.30 11.45 7.54
N ILE A 126 14.46 11.08 6.97
CA ILE A 126 15.72 11.84 7.09
C ILE A 126 15.55 13.23 6.46
N GLY A 127 14.99 13.29 5.25
CA GLY A 127 14.75 14.56 4.56
C GLY A 127 13.82 15.48 5.34
N ASP A 128 12.72 14.95 5.89
CA ASP A 128 11.80 15.72 6.73
C ASP A 128 12.46 16.20 8.03
N GLN A 129 13.23 15.33 8.70
CA GLN A 129 13.97 15.70 9.90
C GLN A 129 15.00 16.80 9.62
N TYR A 130 15.74 16.69 8.51
CA TYR A 130 16.71 17.71 8.10
C TYR A 130 16.05 19.06 7.77
N ALA A 131 14.86 19.02 7.15
CA ALA A 131 14.09 20.21 6.83
C ALA A 131 13.31 20.79 8.02
N GLY A 132 13.32 20.13 9.18
CA GLY A 132 12.57 20.55 10.36
C GLY A 132 11.07 20.29 10.28
N ASN A 133 10.63 19.44 9.35
CA ASN A 133 9.24 19.01 9.24
C ASN A 133 8.91 17.93 10.26
N ASP A 134 7.62 17.86 10.65
CA ASP A 134 7.11 16.85 11.58
C ASP A 134 6.23 15.79 10.90
N ASN A 135 6.32 15.65 9.59
CA ASN A 135 5.63 14.61 8.82
C ASN A 135 6.07 13.22 9.29
N ILE A 136 5.14 12.28 9.21
CA ILE A 136 5.44 10.86 9.42
C ILE A 136 5.51 10.20 8.04
N THR A 137 6.48 9.31 7.86
CA THR A 137 6.50 8.39 6.73
C THR A 137 5.86 7.08 7.14
N ILE A 138 4.75 6.72 6.52
CA ILE A 138 4.06 5.44 6.68
C ILE A 138 4.59 4.51 5.59
N CYS A 139 5.26 3.43 5.99
CA CYS A 139 5.84 2.45 5.08
C CYS A 139 5.13 1.12 5.25
N MET A 140 4.34 0.71 4.24
CA MET A 140 3.57 -0.54 4.25
C MET A 140 4.32 -1.62 3.46
N PHE A 141 4.38 -2.83 4.01
CA PHE A 141 5.04 -3.99 3.39
C PHE A 141 4.43 -5.29 3.89
N GLY A 142 4.53 -6.35 3.09
CA GLY A 142 4.08 -7.70 3.49
C GLY A 142 5.07 -8.43 4.39
N ASP A 143 4.58 -9.48 5.05
CA ASP A 143 5.38 -10.38 5.91
C ASP A 143 6.64 -10.90 5.22
N GLY A 144 6.58 -11.23 3.93
CA GLY A 144 7.72 -11.71 3.16
C GLY A 144 8.90 -10.73 3.07
N ALA A 145 8.65 -9.42 3.23
CA ALA A 145 9.71 -8.41 3.23
C ALA A 145 10.54 -8.38 4.51
N THR A 146 10.09 -9.04 5.58
CA THR A 146 10.71 -8.95 6.90
C THR A 146 11.97 -9.83 7.07
N ASN A 147 12.30 -10.64 6.07
CA ASN A 147 13.45 -11.57 6.10
C ASN A 147 14.60 -11.13 5.18
N ILE A 148 14.50 -9.95 4.53
CA ILE A 148 15.56 -9.42 3.66
C ILE A 148 16.42 -8.39 4.39
N GLY A 149 17.65 -8.16 3.89
CA GLY A 149 18.61 -7.22 4.50
C GLY A 149 18.03 -5.81 4.68
N TYR A 150 17.34 -5.28 3.65
CA TYR A 150 16.75 -3.93 3.68
C TYR A 150 15.81 -3.68 4.85
N PHE A 151 15.06 -4.69 5.31
CA PHE A 151 14.22 -4.57 6.50
C PHE A 151 15.09 -4.26 7.73
N HIS A 152 16.10 -5.06 7.98
CA HIS A 152 16.97 -4.93 9.15
C HIS A 152 17.77 -3.63 9.14
N GLU A 153 18.29 -3.25 7.98
CA GLU A 153 19.06 -2.02 7.80
C GLU A 153 18.19 -0.77 8.02
N ALA A 154 16.99 -0.74 7.40
CA ALA A 154 16.08 0.38 7.49
C ALA A 154 15.55 0.59 8.91
N LEU A 155 15.16 -0.48 9.63
CA LEU A 155 14.69 -0.38 11.00
C LEU A 155 15.82 0.08 11.95
N ASN A 156 17.03 -0.44 11.76
CA ASN A 156 18.19 -0.04 12.55
C ASN A 156 18.51 1.45 12.36
N ILE A 157 18.58 1.94 11.13
CA ILE A 157 18.82 3.36 10.84
C ILE A 157 17.70 4.22 11.43
N ALA A 158 16.44 3.85 11.22
CA ALA A 158 15.32 4.60 11.72
C ALA A 158 15.36 4.75 13.25
N LYS A 159 15.71 3.68 13.96
CA LYS A 159 15.81 3.73 15.43
C LYS A 159 17.05 4.50 15.90
N THR A 160 18.20 4.29 15.27
CA THR A 160 19.46 4.97 15.62
C THR A 160 19.34 6.49 15.50
N TRP A 161 18.60 6.97 14.48
CA TRP A 161 18.45 8.40 14.20
C TRP A 161 17.11 8.97 14.66
N ASN A 162 16.30 8.19 15.36
CA ASN A 162 14.97 8.59 15.86
C ASN A 162 14.09 9.18 14.76
N LEU A 163 14.00 8.47 13.63
CA LEU A 163 13.23 8.90 12.47
C LEU A 163 11.72 8.68 12.71
N ARG A 164 10.90 9.61 12.25
CA ARG A 164 9.44 9.49 12.29
C ARG A 164 8.94 8.57 11.19
N VAL A 165 9.09 7.26 11.40
CA VAL A 165 8.58 6.24 10.48
C VAL A 165 7.61 5.33 11.22
N LEU A 166 6.42 5.16 10.66
CA LEU A 166 5.51 4.08 11.03
C LEU A 166 5.71 2.94 10.03
N TRP A 167 6.36 1.88 10.49
CA TRP A 167 6.53 0.64 9.77
C TRP A 167 5.26 -0.19 9.91
N VAL A 168 4.60 -0.56 8.81
CA VAL A 168 3.35 -1.33 8.82
C VAL A 168 3.56 -2.63 8.08
N CYS A 169 3.56 -3.73 8.83
CA CYS A 169 3.58 -5.07 8.26
C CYS A 169 2.16 -5.56 8.03
N GLU A 170 1.75 -5.69 6.77
CA GLU A 170 0.53 -6.40 6.38
C GLU A 170 0.82 -7.91 6.41
N ASN A 171 0.63 -8.53 7.56
CA ASN A 171 0.84 -9.96 7.71
C ASN A 171 -0.35 -10.71 7.12
N ASN A 172 -0.30 -10.95 5.81
CA ASN A 172 -1.34 -11.71 5.09
C ASN A 172 -1.07 -13.21 5.02
N GLN A 173 -0.20 -13.72 5.88
CA GLN A 173 0.18 -15.11 6.15
C GLN A 173 1.06 -15.77 5.09
N TYR A 174 1.23 -15.16 3.90
CA TYR A 174 1.96 -15.79 2.79
C TYR A 174 2.85 -14.81 2.03
N GLY A 175 4.16 -14.99 2.12
CA GLY A 175 5.10 -14.42 1.17
C GLY A 175 5.09 -15.25 -0.12
N MET A 176 4.36 -14.82 -1.15
CA MET A 176 4.02 -15.60 -2.34
C MET A 176 3.30 -16.91 -1.94
N GLY A 177 3.94 -18.06 -1.98
CA GLY A 177 3.42 -19.36 -1.56
C GLY A 177 4.08 -19.92 -0.28
N THR A 178 4.86 -19.13 0.43
CA THR A 178 5.56 -19.57 1.65
C THR A 178 4.92 -18.92 2.88
N THR A 179 4.51 -19.74 3.86
CA THR A 179 3.91 -19.24 5.10
C THR A 179 4.94 -18.55 6.00
N VAL A 180 4.47 -17.69 6.90
CA VAL A 180 5.32 -17.01 7.89
C VAL A 180 6.07 -18.03 8.75
N GLU A 181 5.39 -19.09 9.22
CA GLU A 181 6.00 -20.14 10.07
C GLU A 181 7.15 -20.87 9.36
N ARG A 182 7.06 -20.98 8.04
CA ARG A 182 8.11 -21.65 7.24
C ARG A 182 9.29 -20.71 6.93
N ALA A 183 9.02 -19.41 6.85
CA ALA A 183 10.01 -18.43 6.42
C ALA A 183 10.70 -17.69 7.57
N SER A 184 10.05 -17.59 8.73
CA SER A 184 10.49 -16.73 9.83
C SER A 184 10.72 -17.54 11.12
N ALA A 185 11.86 -17.35 11.74
CA ALA A 185 12.14 -17.94 13.06
C ALA A 185 11.24 -17.36 14.17
N VAL A 186 10.81 -16.10 14.01
CA VAL A 186 9.84 -15.41 14.86
C VAL A 186 8.61 -15.14 14.03
N THR A 187 7.48 -15.76 14.40
CA THR A 187 6.22 -15.70 13.65
C THR A 187 5.38 -14.47 13.99
N GLU A 188 5.47 -13.94 15.20
CA GLU A 188 4.96 -12.63 15.56
C GLU A 188 5.95 -11.56 15.04
N ILE A 189 5.69 -11.04 13.85
CA ILE A 189 6.62 -10.14 13.14
C ILE A 189 6.97 -8.91 13.98
N ARG A 190 6.03 -8.38 14.78
CA ARG A 190 6.24 -7.23 15.66
C ARG A 190 7.41 -7.42 16.62
N GLN A 191 7.69 -8.65 17.07
CA GLN A 191 8.80 -8.94 18.00
C GLN A 191 10.17 -8.69 17.38
N LYS A 192 10.29 -8.68 16.04
CA LYS A 192 11.54 -8.31 15.37
C LYS A 192 11.98 -6.87 15.71
N ALA A 193 11.04 -5.98 16.04
CA ALA A 193 11.34 -4.61 16.47
C ALA A 193 12.05 -4.53 17.81
N GLU A 194 11.88 -5.52 18.69
CA GLU A 194 12.51 -5.56 20.01
C GLU A 194 14.03 -5.61 19.91
N GLY A 195 14.56 -6.29 18.88
CA GLY A 195 15.99 -6.35 18.60
C GLY A 195 16.63 -4.99 18.34
N TYR A 196 15.83 -3.97 17.98
CA TYR A 196 16.26 -2.58 17.78
C TYR A 196 15.85 -1.66 18.93
N GLY A 197 15.20 -2.17 19.98
CA GLY A 197 14.60 -1.36 21.04
C GLY A 197 13.50 -0.44 20.52
N MET A 198 12.79 -0.86 19.47
CA MET A 198 11.70 -0.11 18.83
C MET A 198 10.35 -0.52 19.42
N LYS A 199 9.48 0.47 19.70
CA LYS A 199 8.12 0.20 20.13
C LYS A 199 7.35 -0.51 19.00
N ASN A 200 6.49 -1.46 19.39
CA ASN A 200 5.73 -2.26 18.43
C ASN A 200 4.33 -2.55 18.94
N GLY A 201 3.47 -3.03 18.06
CA GLY A 201 2.12 -3.49 18.37
C GLY A 201 1.61 -4.44 17.29
N GLN A 202 0.49 -5.10 17.60
CA GLN A 202 -0.20 -6.02 16.71
C GLN A 202 -1.69 -5.77 16.79
N VAL A 203 -2.39 -5.90 15.65
CA VAL A 203 -3.82 -5.69 15.57
C VAL A 203 -4.48 -6.62 14.54
N ASP A 204 -5.71 -7.01 14.82
CA ASP A 204 -6.58 -7.72 13.89
C ASP A 204 -6.95 -6.83 12.70
N GLY A 205 -6.42 -7.15 11.53
CA GLY A 205 -6.61 -6.45 10.27
C GLY A 205 -7.92 -6.75 9.56
N MET A 206 -8.76 -7.64 10.12
CA MET A 206 -10.09 -7.91 9.58
C MET A 206 -11.15 -6.95 10.14
N ASP A 207 -10.82 -6.14 11.13
CA ASP A 207 -11.70 -5.12 11.73
C ASP A 207 -11.13 -3.72 11.49
N VAL A 208 -11.76 -2.96 10.59
CA VAL A 208 -11.31 -1.61 10.19
C VAL A 208 -11.24 -0.63 11.35
N MET A 209 -12.12 -0.77 12.35
CA MET A 209 -12.11 0.13 13.52
C MET A 209 -10.95 -0.19 14.45
N LYS A 210 -10.59 -1.46 14.63
CA LYS A 210 -9.40 -1.85 15.38
C LYS A 210 -8.14 -1.34 14.69
N VAL A 211 -8.05 -1.50 13.36
CA VAL A 211 -6.93 -0.97 12.57
C VAL A 211 -6.82 0.54 12.73
N TYR A 212 -7.94 1.27 12.60
CA TYR A 212 -7.95 2.72 12.77
C TYR A 212 -7.42 3.15 14.15
N GLU A 213 -7.91 2.55 15.23
CA GLU A 213 -7.49 2.93 16.59
C GLU A 213 -6.01 2.58 16.85
N ALA A 214 -5.56 1.40 16.42
CA ALA A 214 -4.15 1.01 16.55
C ALA A 214 -3.20 1.91 15.72
N ALA A 215 -3.61 2.22 14.49
CA ALA A 215 -2.86 3.13 13.62
C ALA A 215 -2.78 4.54 14.21
N LYS A 216 -3.89 5.05 14.75
CA LYS A 216 -3.96 6.35 15.42
C LYS A 216 -3.01 6.41 16.62
N GLU A 217 -3.05 5.39 17.50
CA GLU A 217 -2.13 5.31 18.65
C GLU A 217 -0.67 5.29 18.20
N ALA A 218 -0.34 4.50 17.18
CA ALA A 218 1.01 4.39 16.65
C ALA A 218 1.49 5.72 16.04
N LEU A 219 0.64 6.39 15.24
CA LEU A 219 0.96 7.69 14.65
C LEU A 219 1.12 8.79 15.71
N GLU A 220 0.25 8.83 16.72
CA GLU A 220 0.39 9.75 17.86
C GLU A 220 1.72 9.53 18.60
N PHE A 221 2.11 8.27 18.84
CA PHE A 221 3.40 7.95 19.45
C PHE A 221 4.57 8.43 18.57
N VAL A 222 4.57 8.08 17.27
CA VAL A 222 5.65 8.46 16.34
C VAL A 222 5.81 9.98 16.29
N ARG A 223 4.72 10.73 16.25
CA ARG A 223 4.73 12.18 16.18
C ARG A 223 5.22 12.81 17.49
N LYS A 224 4.70 12.35 18.62
CA LYS A 224 4.99 12.91 19.94
C LYS A 224 6.43 12.60 20.39
N GLU A 225 6.82 11.34 20.27
CA GLU A 225 8.12 10.88 20.79
C GLU A 225 9.27 11.04 19.77
N SER A 226 8.94 11.38 18.49
CA SER A 226 9.92 11.40 17.38
C SER A 226 10.73 10.09 17.32
N GLN A 227 10.02 8.96 17.33
CA GLN A 227 10.59 7.61 17.35
C GLN A 227 9.86 6.73 16.36
N PRO A 228 10.52 5.77 15.70
CA PRO A 228 9.83 4.82 14.83
C PRO A 228 9.00 3.82 15.62
N TYR A 229 7.99 3.27 14.94
CA TYR A 229 7.10 2.25 15.50
C TYR A 229 6.89 1.15 14.46
N LEU A 230 6.83 -0.13 14.88
CA LEU A 230 6.43 -1.25 14.03
C LEU A 230 5.03 -1.73 14.42
N LEU A 231 4.08 -1.59 13.50
CA LEU A 231 2.72 -2.11 13.64
C LEU A 231 2.54 -3.33 12.73
N GLU A 232 2.26 -4.48 13.31
CA GLU A 232 1.84 -5.68 12.61
C GLU A 232 0.33 -5.70 12.52
N ILE A 233 -0.20 -5.90 11.32
CA ILE A 233 -1.64 -5.99 11.06
C ILE A 233 -1.91 -7.38 10.48
N ASP A 234 -2.56 -8.22 11.27
CA ASP A 234 -2.91 -9.59 10.89
C ASP A 234 -4.11 -9.59 9.96
N THR A 235 -3.91 -10.04 8.75
CA THR A 235 -4.93 -10.07 7.71
C THR A 235 -4.81 -11.33 6.85
N TYR A 236 -5.63 -11.42 5.81
CA TYR A 236 -5.55 -12.56 4.91
C TYR A 236 -5.89 -12.16 3.46
N ARG A 237 -5.09 -12.66 2.54
CA ARG A 237 -5.31 -12.47 1.10
C ARG A 237 -6.29 -13.52 0.57
N PHE A 238 -7.50 -13.11 0.14
CA PHE A 238 -8.52 -14.04 -0.36
C PHE A 238 -8.25 -14.59 -1.76
N ARG A 239 -7.40 -13.94 -2.52
CA ARG A 239 -6.98 -14.34 -3.87
C ARG A 239 -5.52 -14.78 -3.87
N GLY A 240 -5.07 -15.39 -4.95
CA GLY A 240 -3.68 -15.74 -5.16
C GLY A 240 -2.71 -14.58 -4.98
N HIS A 241 -1.43 -14.85 -4.99
CA HIS A 241 -0.40 -13.80 -4.86
C HIS A 241 -0.54 -12.74 -5.97
N SER A 242 -0.75 -13.18 -7.18
CA SER A 242 -1.12 -12.37 -8.34
C SER A 242 -2.19 -13.09 -9.15
N MET A 243 -2.72 -12.45 -10.19
CA MET A 243 -3.73 -13.05 -11.06
C MET A 243 -3.26 -14.32 -11.79
N GLY A 244 -1.96 -14.48 -11.97
CA GLY A 244 -1.37 -15.70 -12.55
C GLY A 244 -1.05 -16.82 -11.55
N ASP A 245 -1.31 -16.63 -10.26
CA ASP A 245 -1.00 -17.60 -9.21
C ASP A 245 -2.07 -18.70 -9.12
N PRO A 246 -1.70 -20.00 -9.35
CA PRO A 246 -2.65 -21.11 -9.29
C PRO A 246 -3.00 -21.58 -7.87
N GLU A 247 -2.50 -20.94 -6.81
CA GLU A 247 -2.81 -21.15 -5.39
C GLU A 247 -2.60 -22.60 -4.87
N ARG A 248 -1.66 -23.36 -5.43
CA ARG A 248 -1.42 -24.77 -5.08
C ARG A 248 -0.84 -24.98 -3.68
N TYR A 249 -0.41 -23.92 -3.00
CA TYR A 249 0.26 -23.96 -1.69
C TYR A 249 -0.70 -23.88 -0.51
N ARG A 250 -1.98 -23.56 -0.71
CA ARG A 250 -3.02 -23.45 0.33
C ARG A 250 -4.29 -24.18 -0.06
N LYS A 251 -5.07 -24.56 0.95
CA LYS A 251 -6.34 -25.28 0.74
C LYS A 251 -7.50 -24.29 0.59
N ALA A 252 -8.51 -24.68 -0.20
CA ALA A 252 -9.70 -23.88 -0.38
C ALA A 252 -10.49 -23.69 0.93
N GLU A 253 -10.44 -24.68 1.83
CA GLU A 253 -11.09 -24.64 3.15
C GLU A 253 -10.49 -23.54 4.04
N GLU A 254 -9.18 -23.35 4.00
CA GLU A 254 -8.49 -22.27 4.72
C GLU A 254 -8.97 -20.90 4.26
N VAL A 255 -9.05 -20.69 2.94
CA VAL A 255 -9.55 -19.43 2.36
C VAL A 255 -10.99 -19.19 2.78
N LYS A 256 -11.85 -20.22 2.77
CA LYS A 256 -13.26 -20.10 3.20
C LYS A 256 -13.38 -19.72 4.67
N GLN A 257 -12.57 -20.30 5.55
CA GLN A 257 -12.57 -19.95 6.98
C GLN A 257 -12.23 -18.47 7.20
N TRP A 258 -11.27 -17.92 6.46
CA TRP A 258 -10.96 -16.52 6.51
C TRP A 258 -12.08 -15.64 5.92
N GLN A 259 -12.74 -16.10 4.84
CA GLN A 259 -13.87 -15.40 4.23
C GLN A 259 -15.11 -15.34 5.15
N GLU A 260 -15.26 -16.24 6.10
CA GLU A 260 -16.30 -16.14 7.14
C GLU A 260 -16.12 -14.88 8.00
N ASN A 261 -14.90 -14.38 8.08
CA ASN A 261 -14.53 -13.14 8.75
C ASN A 261 -14.19 -12.02 7.75
N ASP A 262 -14.93 -11.91 6.64
CA ASP A 262 -14.75 -10.85 5.63
C ASP A 262 -14.84 -9.46 6.28
N PRO A 263 -13.81 -8.58 6.11
CA PRO A 263 -13.77 -7.29 6.77
C PRO A 263 -14.95 -6.38 6.42
N ILE A 264 -15.46 -6.47 5.18
CA ILE A 264 -16.65 -5.70 4.76
C ILE A 264 -17.89 -6.23 5.49
N GLY A 265 -18.05 -7.55 5.58
CA GLY A 265 -19.15 -8.21 6.30
C GLY A 265 -19.13 -7.89 7.80
N ILE A 266 -17.96 -7.95 8.44
CA ILE A 266 -17.77 -7.57 9.85
C ILE A 266 -18.22 -6.13 10.06
N PHE A 267 -17.74 -5.19 9.25
CA PHE A 267 -18.07 -3.79 9.45
C PHE A 267 -19.50 -3.43 9.09
N ASN A 268 -20.08 -4.07 8.05
CA ASN A 268 -21.51 -3.99 7.74
C ASN A 268 -22.36 -4.32 8.95
N LYS A 269 -22.07 -5.46 9.59
CA LYS A 269 -22.76 -5.88 10.82
C LYS A 269 -22.59 -4.88 11.96
N GLN A 270 -21.37 -4.38 12.20
CA GLN A 270 -21.11 -3.38 13.24
C GLN A 270 -21.90 -2.09 13.04
N LEU A 271 -22.00 -1.60 11.78
CA LEU A 271 -22.76 -0.39 11.45
C LEU A 271 -24.26 -0.56 11.72
N LEU A 272 -24.82 -1.73 11.42
CA LEU A 272 -26.22 -2.07 11.67
C LEU A 272 -26.51 -2.24 13.17
N ASP A 273 -25.70 -3.03 13.88
CA ASP A 273 -25.88 -3.33 15.31
C ASP A 273 -25.77 -2.06 16.16
N LYS A 274 -24.84 -1.17 15.82
CA LYS A 274 -24.66 0.15 16.48
C LYS A 274 -25.62 1.23 15.99
N LYS A 275 -26.53 0.90 15.05
CA LYS A 275 -27.50 1.82 14.44
C LYS A 275 -26.83 3.07 13.82
N ILE A 276 -25.63 2.92 13.29
CA ILE A 276 -24.88 3.96 12.58
C ILE A 276 -25.44 4.13 11.17
N ALA A 277 -25.77 3.02 10.50
CA ALA A 277 -26.42 2.99 9.21
C ALA A 277 -27.64 2.07 9.21
N THR A 278 -28.54 2.24 8.24
CA THR A 278 -29.61 1.30 7.95
C THR A 278 -29.18 0.38 6.80
N ARG A 279 -29.82 -0.80 6.68
CA ARG A 279 -29.58 -1.70 5.54
C ARG A 279 -29.74 -0.94 4.21
N LYS A 280 -30.83 -0.20 4.05
CA LYS A 280 -31.09 0.61 2.86
C LYS A 280 -29.95 1.56 2.53
N ALA A 281 -29.40 2.25 3.53
CA ALA A 281 -28.28 3.20 3.31
C ALA A 281 -26.99 2.46 2.87
N LEU A 282 -26.74 1.26 3.37
CA LEU A 282 -25.61 0.44 2.94
C LEU A 282 -25.80 -0.09 1.52
N ASP A 283 -27.01 -0.54 1.18
CA ASP A 283 -27.35 -1.00 -0.17
C ASP A 283 -27.23 0.15 -1.20
N GLU A 284 -27.59 1.39 -0.82
CA GLU A 284 -27.41 2.60 -1.65
C GLU A 284 -25.93 2.92 -1.87
N ILE A 285 -25.06 2.68 -0.86
CA ILE A 285 -23.62 2.83 -1.01
C ILE A 285 -23.06 1.79 -1.99
N GLU A 286 -23.46 0.52 -1.85
CA GLU A 286 -23.01 -0.54 -2.75
C GLU A 286 -23.43 -0.25 -4.19
N ALA A 287 -24.68 0.17 -4.42
CA ALA A 287 -25.17 0.54 -5.75
C ALA A 287 -24.40 1.73 -6.36
N ARG A 288 -24.08 2.75 -5.55
CA ARG A 288 -23.27 3.88 -5.97
C ARG A 288 -21.86 3.46 -6.38
N VAL A 289 -21.25 2.55 -5.62
CA VAL A 289 -19.92 2.04 -5.92
C VAL A 289 -19.91 1.24 -7.22
N GLU A 290 -20.93 0.41 -7.48
CA GLU A 290 -21.05 -0.32 -8.75
C GLU A 290 -21.12 0.64 -9.94
N GLU A 291 -21.89 1.71 -9.82
CA GLU A 291 -21.97 2.75 -10.85
C GLU A 291 -20.65 3.48 -11.04
N GLU A 292 -19.95 3.79 -9.94
CA GLU A 292 -18.64 4.45 -9.97
C GLU A 292 -17.58 3.59 -10.66
N VAL A 293 -17.50 2.31 -10.32
CA VAL A 293 -16.57 1.38 -10.95
C VAL A 293 -16.90 1.15 -12.43
N ALA A 294 -18.18 1.07 -12.80
CA ALA A 294 -18.58 0.98 -14.21
C ALA A 294 -18.10 2.23 -14.99
N LYS A 295 -18.32 3.43 -14.45
CA LYS A 295 -17.84 4.69 -15.05
C LYS A 295 -16.31 4.75 -15.13
N ALA A 296 -15.61 4.21 -14.14
CA ALA A 296 -14.15 4.15 -14.18
C ALA A 296 -13.63 3.27 -15.32
N VAL A 297 -14.30 2.16 -15.60
CA VAL A 297 -13.98 1.30 -16.75
C VAL A 297 -14.26 2.04 -18.07
N GLU A 298 -15.43 2.65 -18.22
CA GLU A 298 -15.78 3.44 -19.42
C GLU A 298 -14.77 4.56 -19.66
N PHE A 299 -14.40 5.29 -18.61
CA PHE A 299 -13.39 6.34 -18.66
C PHE A 299 -12.03 5.79 -19.11
N ALA A 300 -11.58 4.70 -18.54
CA ALA A 300 -10.30 4.09 -18.86
C ALA A 300 -10.27 3.54 -20.29
N GLU A 301 -11.34 2.89 -20.76
CA GLU A 301 -11.44 2.37 -22.13
C GLU A 301 -11.50 3.49 -23.19
N ALA A 302 -12.12 4.62 -22.85
CA ALA A 302 -12.17 5.81 -23.72
C ALA A 302 -10.88 6.64 -23.70
N SER A 303 -9.98 6.42 -22.74
CA SER A 303 -8.77 7.18 -22.56
C SER A 303 -7.70 6.83 -23.60
N PRO A 304 -6.89 7.82 -24.03
CA PRO A 304 -5.83 7.59 -25.02
C PRO A 304 -4.68 6.75 -24.46
N GLU A 305 -4.00 6.05 -25.36
CA GLU A 305 -2.69 5.44 -25.06
C GLU A 305 -1.64 6.54 -24.79
N PRO A 306 -0.61 6.26 -24.00
CA PRO A 306 0.53 7.15 -23.86
C PRO A 306 1.18 7.44 -25.21
N ALA A 307 1.58 8.71 -25.45
CA ALA A 307 2.29 9.09 -26.66
C ALA A 307 3.68 8.42 -26.70
N MET A 308 4.22 8.18 -27.90
CA MET A 308 5.54 7.54 -28.06
C MET A 308 6.67 8.31 -27.38
N GLU A 309 6.54 9.64 -27.33
CA GLU A 309 7.50 10.54 -26.66
C GLU A 309 7.58 10.28 -25.16
N GLU A 310 6.47 9.80 -24.54
CA GLU A 310 6.42 9.45 -23.12
C GLU A 310 7.36 8.29 -22.74
N LEU A 311 7.85 7.53 -23.71
CA LEU A 311 8.85 6.48 -23.48
C LEU A 311 10.16 7.04 -22.89
N TYR A 312 10.48 8.30 -23.17
CA TYR A 312 11.73 8.95 -22.79
C TYR A 312 11.55 9.99 -21.66
N THR A 313 10.33 10.19 -21.18
CA THR A 313 10.05 11.15 -20.09
C THR A 313 10.04 10.46 -18.74
N ASP A 314 10.16 11.25 -17.66
CA ASP A 314 10.06 10.81 -16.26
C ASP A 314 11.11 9.74 -15.84
N ILE A 315 12.20 9.57 -16.59
CA ILE A 315 13.28 8.63 -16.24
C ILE A 315 14.20 9.22 -15.16
N TYR A 316 14.47 10.53 -15.26
CA TYR A 316 15.28 11.28 -14.31
C TYR A 316 14.58 12.58 -13.90
N ALA A 317 14.78 12.98 -12.65
CA ALA A 317 14.23 14.24 -12.13
C ALA A 317 14.84 15.47 -12.79
N CYS A 318 16.06 15.38 -13.33
CA CYS A 318 16.75 16.46 -14.00
C CYS A 318 17.69 15.93 -15.09
N LEU A 319 17.59 16.51 -16.29
CA LEU A 319 18.50 16.20 -17.42
C LEU A 319 19.96 16.59 -17.12
N LEU A 320 20.21 17.50 -16.18
CA LEU A 320 21.59 17.87 -15.79
C LEU A 320 22.36 16.70 -15.16
N TYR A 321 21.69 15.70 -14.58
CA TYR A 321 22.35 14.49 -14.08
C TYR A 321 22.86 13.57 -15.18
N THR A 322 22.36 13.71 -16.40
CA THR A 322 22.75 12.90 -17.56
C THR A 322 23.81 13.55 -18.42
N SER A 323 24.07 14.87 -18.23
CA SER A 323 25.16 15.57 -18.90
C SER A 323 26.47 15.29 -18.17
N PRO A 324 27.56 14.89 -18.87
CA PRO A 324 28.85 14.71 -18.23
C PRO A 324 29.29 16.01 -17.57
N SER A 325 29.43 15.99 -16.25
CA SER A 325 29.97 17.12 -15.51
C SER A 325 31.46 17.26 -15.85
N PRO A 326 31.98 18.48 -15.95
CA PRO A 326 33.45 18.69 -16.04
C PRO A 326 34.20 18.02 -14.90
N ARG A 327 33.54 17.76 -13.78
CA ARG A 327 34.05 17.03 -12.60
C ARG A 327 34.15 15.52 -12.82
N ASP A 328 33.29 14.95 -13.66
CA ASP A 328 33.33 13.53 -14.00
C ASP A 328 34.50 13.20 -14.92
N ARG A 329 34.91 14.14 -15.76
CA ARG A 329 36.10 14.07 -16.58
C ARG A 329 37.40 13.98 -15.75
N THR A 330 37.44 14.61 -14.60
CA THR A 330 38.62 14.61 -13.71
C THR A 330 38.71 13.35 -12.84
N ARG A 331 37.58 12.73 -12.51
CA ARG A 331 37.55 11.46 -11.76
C ARG A 331 37.88 10.24 -12.61
N SER A 332 37.64 10.29 -13.93
CA SER A 332 38.01 9.21 -14.85
C SER A 332 39.53 9.16 -15.16
N ARG A 333 40.33 10.07 -14.61
CA ARG A 333 41.78 10.14 -14.74
C ARG A 333 42.55 9.76 -13.49
N MET A 334 41.97 8.98 -12.59
CA MET A 334 42.81 8.31 -11.59
C MET A 334 43.69 7.30 -12.33
N PRO A 335 45.03 7.42 -12.30
CA PRO A 335 45.90 6.41 -12.88
C PRO A 335 45.58 5.07 -12.16
N SER A 336 45.37 4.02 -12.94
CA SER A 336 45.52 2.69 -12.43
C SER A 336 46.94 2.59 -11.89
N SER A 337 47.17 2.80 -10.62
CA SER A 337 48.43 2.48 -10.01
C SER A 337 48.62 0.98 -10.12
N ALA A 338 49.67 0.61 -10.78
CA ALA A 338 50.21 -0.71 -10.86
C ALA A 338 50.36 -1.40 -9.48
#